data_ca1dfc0c556472d1c54f9d23f5e3a505
#
_entry.id   ca1dfc0c556472d1c54f9d23f5e3a505
#
_cell.length_a   1.000
_cell.length_b   1.000
_cell.length_c   1.000
_cell.angle_alpha   90.00
_cell.angle_beta   90.00
_cell.angle_gamma   90.00
#
_symmetry.space_group_name_H-M   'P 1'
#
loop_
_entity.id
_entity.type
_entity.pdbx_description
1 polymer ?
#
loop_
_entity_poly.entity_id
_entity_poly.type
_entity_poly.pdbx_seq_one_letter_code
_entity_poly.pdbx_strand_id
1 'polypeptide(L)'
;MNKIKKGDTVAVLTGRDRGKRGTVVRVYADDRVLVEGINVVKRHTRPNPQAGIGGGIVEKEAPLQISNVALFNPMTQKPDRVGIRVLEDGRKVRFFKSNGEVVDV
;
A
#
# COMPACT_ATOMS: atom_id res chain seq x y z
N MET A 1 -2.16 16.44 3.71
CA MET A 1 -1.86 15.17 4.40
C MET A 1 -2.30 13.99 3.56
N ASN A 2 -1.42 13.02 3.39
CA ASN A 2 -1.75 11.82 2.61
C ASN A 2 -2.61 10.87 3.42
N LYS A 3 -3.61 10.28 2.77
CA LYS A 3 -4.50 9.31 3.41
C LYS A 3 -3.88 7.91 3.54
N ILE A 4 -2.86 7.61 2.75
CA ILE A 4 -2.10 6.36 2.80
C ILE A 4 -0.63 6.70 2.99
N LYS A 5 0.01 6.07 3.94
CA LYS A 5 1.41 6.30 4.31
C LYS A 5 2.18 4.99 4.39
N LYS A 6 3.51 5.10 4.31
CA LYS A 6 4.41 3.97 4.56
C LYS A 6 4.11 3.35 5.93
N GLY A 7 4.05 2.02 5.95
CA GLY A 7 3.75 1.26 7.16
C GLY A 7 2.28 0.93 7.38
N ASP A 8 1.39 1.54 6.59
CA ASP A 8 -0.04 1.24 6.69
C ASP A 8 -0.37 -0.15 6.17
N THR A 9 -1.35 -0.81 6.79
CA THR A 9 -1.94 -2.02 6.25
C THR A 9 -3.08 -1.63 5.33
N VAL A 10 -3.00 -2.08 4.07
CA VAL A 10 -4.00 -1.78 3.05
C VAL A 10 -4.56 -3.07 2.47
N ALA A 11 -5.76 -2.98 1.91
CA ALA A 11 -6.39 -4.05 1.14
C ALA A 11 -6.52 -3.64 -0.31
N VAL A 12 -6.32 -4.59 -1.22
CA VAL A 12 -6.45 -4.35 -2.66
C VAL A 12 -7.91 -4.44 -3.04
N LEU A 13 -8.41 -3.42 -3.73
CA LEU A 13 -9.84 -3.29 -4.08
C LEU A 13 -10.18 -3.92 -5.42
N THR A 14 -9.21 -4.00 -6.33
CA THR A 14 -9.46 -4.41 -7.71
C THR A 14 -8.23 -5.12 -8.29
N GLY A 15 -8.42 -5.83 -9.41
CA GLY A 15 -7.35 -6.55 -10.09
C GLY A 15 -7.19 -7.98 -9.60
N ARG A 16 -6.10 -8.64 -10.04
CA ARG A 16 -5.86 -10.05 -9.71
C ARG A 16 -5.60 -10.31 -8.22
N ASP A 17 -5.13 -9.30 -7.48
CA ASP A 17 -4.85 -9.42 -6.04
C ASP A 17 -5.99 -8.90 -5.17
N ARG A 18 -7.16 -8.69 -5.76
CA ARG A 18 -8.35 -8.22 -5.05
C ARG A 18 -8.61 -9.03 -3.79
N GLY A 19 -8.83 -8.33 -2.70
CA GLY A 19 -9.08 -8.93 -1.39
C GLY A 19 -7.84 -9.27 -0.58
N LYS A 20 -6.65 -9.21 -1.18
CA LYS A 20 -5.41 -9.41 -0.44
C LYS A 20 -5.04 -8.18 0.35
N ARG A 21 -4.31 -8.38 1.43
CA ARG A 21 -3.81 -7.32 2.30
C ARG A 21 -2.29 -7.31 2.32
N GLY A 22 -1.73 -6.14 2.56
CA GLY A 22 -0.29 -6.01 2.70
C GLY A 22 0.08 -4.70 3.36
N THR A 23 1.35 -4.55 3.67
CA THR A 23 1.91 -3.35 4.27
C THR A 23 2.52 -2.46 3.20
N VAL A 24 2.22 -1.17 3.26
CA VAL A 24 2.79 -0.18 2.35
C VAL A 24 4.28 -0.01 2.65
N VAL A 25 5.11 -0.31 1.66
CA VAL A 25 6.57 -0.19 1.76
C VAL A 25 7.01 1.20 1.33
N ARG A 26 6.35 1.77 0.32
CA ARG A 26 6.73 3.06 -0.23
C ARG A 26 5.53 3.74 -0.89
N VAL A 27 5.45 5.06 -0.74
CA VAL A 27 4.49 5.90 -1.44
C VAL A 27 5.27 6.79 -2.42
N TYR A 28 4.86 6.77 -3.69
CA TYR A 28 5.49 7.56 -4.74
C TYR A 28 4.74 8.87 -4.98
N ALA A 29 5.45 9.85 -5.51
CA ALA A 29 4.88 11.17 -5.78
C ALA A 29 3.82 11.17 -6.90
N ASP A 30 3.79 10.14 -7.73
CA ASP A 30 2.84 10.01 -8.85
C ASP A 30 1.57 9.23 -8.50
N ASP A 31 1.18 9.21 -7.23
CA ASP A 31 -0.01 8.55 -6.71
C ASP A 31 0.02 7.03 -6.88
N ARG A 32 1.20 6.44 -6.77
CA ARG A 32 1.37 4.99 -6.72
C ARG A 32 1.94 4.56 -5.38
N VAL A 33 1.64 3.33 -4.99
CA VAL A 33 2.14 2.73 -3.74
C VAL A 33 2.73 1.35 -4.02
N LEU A 34 3.79 1.04 -3.30
CA LEU A 34 4.39 -0.29 -3.31
C LEU A 34 3.93 -1.01 -2.04
N VAL A 35 3.27 -2.15 -2.23
CA VAL A 35 2.71 -2.94 -1.14
C VAL A 35 3.40 -4.29 -1.10
N GLU A 36 3.88 -4.68 0.06
CA GLU A 36 4.61 -5.93 0.26
C GLU A 36 3.75 -7.14 -0.11
N GLY A 37 4.30 -8.02 -0.95
CA GLY A 37 3.64 -9.25 -1.36
C GLY A 37 2.50 -9.09 -2.36
N ILE A 38 2.25 -7.86 -2.82
CA ILE A 38 1.14 -7.54 -3.72
C ILE A 38 1.68 -7.12 -5.08
N ASN A 39 0.93 -7.45 -6.13
CA ASN A 39 1.25 -7.10 -7.51
C ASN A 39 2.64 -7.60 -7.93
N VAL A 40 2.94 -8.83 -7.53
CA VAL A 40 4.21 -9.47 -7.86
C VAL A 40 4.25 -9.79 -9.34
N VAL A 41 5.30 -9.34 -10.02
CA VAL A 41 5.52 -9.59 -11.44
C VAL A 41 6.82 -10.37 -11.61
N LYS A 42 6.83 -11.23 -12.61
CA LYS A 42 8.02 -12.00 -12.99
C LYS A 42 8.73 -11.30 -14.12
N ARG A 43 10.03 -11.07 -13.98
CA ARG A 43 10.85 -10.45 -15.00
C ARG A 43 12.01 -11.36 -15.36
N HIS A 44 12.27 -11.47 -16.68
CA HIS A 44 13.46 -12.11 -17.17
C HIS A 44 14.64 -11.18 -17.00
N THR A 45 15.68 -11.67 -16.33
CA THR A 45 16.94 -10.93 -16.17
C THR A 45 17.96 -11.50 -17.14
N ARG A 46 18.66 -10.61 -17.87
CA ARG A 46 19.76 -11.04 -18.74
C ARG A 46 20.99 -11.32 -17.90
N PRO A 47 21.79 -12.35 -18.25
CA PRO A 47 23.06 -12.59 -17.58
C PRO A 47 23.97 -11.36 -17.67
N ASN A 48 24.64 -11.02 -16.59
CA ASN A 48 25.67 -9.99 -16.59
C ASN A 48 26.93 -10.52 -15.91
N PRO A 49 27.85 -11.10 -16.69
CA PRO A 49 29.06 -11.70 -16.12
C PRO A 49 29.94 -10.71 -15.38
N GLN A 50 29.94 -9.45 -15.78
CA GLN A 50 30.77 -8.43 -15.12
C GLN A 50 30.27 -8.08 -13.74
N ALA A 51 28.95 -8.14 -13.52
CA ALA A 51 28.35 -7.90 -12.22
C ALA A 51 28.13 -9.18 -11.43
N GLY A 52 28.48 -10.35 -11.99
CA GLY A 52 28.27 -11.64 -11.35
C GLY A 52 26.81 -12.07 -11.27
N ILE A 53 25.94 -11.49 -12.10
CA ILE A 53 24.51 -11.77 -12.10
C ILE A 53 24.20 -12.84 -13.15
N GLY A 54 23.61 -13.93 -12.72
CA GLY A 54 23.08 -14.96 -13.61
C GLY A 54 21.75 -14.54 -14.21
N GLY A 55 21.43 -15.06 -15.41
CA GLY A 55 20.14 -14.88 -16.01
C GLY A 55 19.07 -15.70 -15.30
N GLY A 56 17.81 -15.28 -15.44
CA GLY A 56 16.70 -16.03 -14.87
C GLY A 56 15.43 -15.21 -14.76
N ILE A 57 14.49 -15.75 -14.00
CA ILE A 57 13.22 -15.09 -13.70
C ILE A 57 13.30 -14.55 -12.27
N VAL A 58 13.08 -13.26 -12.13
CA VAL A 58 13.07 -12.58 -10.83
C VAL A 58 11.66 -12.11 -10.54
N GLU A 59 11.18 -12.42 -9.35
CA GLU A 59 9.89 -11.90 -8.88
C GLU A 59 10.12 -10.56 -8.18
N LYS A 60 9.38 -9.54 -8.58
CA LYS A 60 9.43 -8.21 -7.99
C LYS A 60 8.03 -7.69 -7.77
N GLU A 61 7.87 -6.95 -6.68
CA GLU A 61 6.63 -6.22 -6.44
C GLU A 61 6.60 -4.99 -7.34
N ALA A 62 5.44 -4.76 -7.97
CA ALA A 62 5.23 -3.57 -8.80
C ALA A 62 4.29 -2.60 -8.09
N PRO A 63 4.47 -1.28 -8.27
CA PRO A 63 3.58 -0.30 -7.66
C PRO A 63 2.15 -0.41 -8.18
N LEU A 64 1.20 -0.09 -7.30
CA LEU A 64 -0.22 0.01 -7.62
C LEU A 64 -0.63 1.47 -7.59
N GLN A 65 -1.69 1.80 -8.35
CA GLN A 65 -2.33 3.11 -8.18
C GLN A 65 -2.96 3.19 -6.78
N ILE A 66 -2.82 4.33 -6.13
CA ILE A 66 -3.32 4.52 -4.77
C ILE A 66 -4.83 4.37 -4.68
N SER A 67 -5.56 4.67 -5.78
CA SER A 67 -7.00 4.49 -5.87
C SER A 67 -7.45 3.02 -5.86
N ASN A 68 -6.53 2.09 -6.11
CA ASN A 68 -6.82 0.66 -6.15
C ASN A 68 -6.63 -0.03 -4.80
N VAL A 69 -6.26 0.70 -3.77
CA VAL A 69 -6.08 0.19 -2.42
C VAL A 69 -6.83 1.09 -1.43
N ALA A 70 -7.19 0.50 -0.28
CA ALA A 70 -7.79 1.25 0.81
C ALA A 70 -7.18 0.78 2.13
N LEU A 71 -7.17 1.65 3.13
CA LEU A 71 -6.72 1.26 4.45
C LEU A 71 -7.59 0.13 4.99
N PHE A 72 -6.94 -0.86 5.58
CA PHE A 72 -7.62 -1.95 6.24
C PHE A 72 -8.01 -1.54 7.66
N ASN A 73 -9.30 -1.61 7.97
CA ASN A 73 -9.81 -1.33 9.31
C ASN A 73 -9.82 -2.62 10.13
N PRO A 74 -8.95 -2.77 11.14
CA PRO A 74 -8.87 -4.01 11.90
C PRO A 74 -10.11 -4.28 12.75
N MET A 75 -10.87 -3.24 13.10
CA MET A 75 -12.10 -3.41 13.88
C MET A 75 -13.23 -4.03 13.07
N THR A 76 -13.39 -3.60 11.82
CA THR A 76 -14.42 -4.13 10.92
C THR A 76 -13.90 -5.25 10.03
N GLN A 77 -12.58 -5.43 9.96
CA GLN A 77 -11.87 -6.37 9.09
C GLN A 77 -12.23 -6.21 7.61
N LYS A 78 -12.38 -4.96 7.19
CA LYS A 78 -12.72 -4.58 5.81
C LYS A 78 -11.91 -3.38 5.37
N PRO A 79 -11.73 -3.20 4.05
CA PRO A 79 -11.20 -1.93 3.55
C PRO A 79 -12.15 -0.80 3.93
N ASP A 80 -11.58 0.34 4.28
CA ASP A 80 -12.36 1.49 4.72
C ASP A 80 -11.82 2.77 4.11
N ARG A 81 -12.70 3.72 3.94
CA ARG A 81 -12.32 5.07 3.54
C ARG A 81 -11.79 5.82 4.76
N VAL A 82 -10.84 6.69 4.49
CA VAL A 82 -10.18 7.48 5.51
C VAL A 82 -10.50 8.96 5.30
N GLY A 83 -10.89 9.64 6.36
CA GLY A 83 -11.03 11.09 6.40
C GLY A 83 -9.92 11.71 7.24
N ILE A 84 -9.81 13.04 7.15
CA ILE A 84 -8.87 13.83 7.94
C ILE A 84 -9.66 14.59 9.00
N ARG A 85 -9.23 14.48 10.24
CA ARG A 85 -9.82 15.18 11.38
C ARG A 85 -8.78 16.08 12.02
N VAL A 86 -9.18 17.29 12.39
CA VAL A 86 -8.33 18.21 13.15
C VAL A 86 -8.68 18.06 14.63
N LEU A 87 -7.68 17.76 15.44
CA LEU A 87 -7.83 17.65 16.89
C LEU A 87 -7.84 19.04 17.54
N GLU A 88 -8.23 19.09 18.81
CA GLU A 88 -8.29 20.35 19.58
C GLU A 88 -6.94 21.07 19.63
N ASP A 89 -5.84 20.33 19.65
CA ASP A 89 -4.48 20.90 19.65
C ASP A 89 -3.99 21.33 18.27
N GLY A 90 -4.83 21.23 17.23
CA GLY A 90 -4.48 21.62 15.88
C GLY A 90 -3.84 20.53 15.04
N ARG A 91 -3.54 19.36 15.59
CA ARG A 91 -2.98 18.25 14.81
C ARG A 91 -4.02 17.63 13.91
N LYS A 92 -3.59 17.23 12.71
CA LYS A 92 -4.43 16.50 11.78
C LYS A 92 -4.17 15.01 11.94
N VAL A 93 -5.24 14.24 12.06
CA VAL A 93 -5.17 12.78 12.14
C VAL A 93 -6.08 12.15 11.11
N ARG A 94 -5.76 10.93 10.73
CA ARG A 94 -6.63 10.14 9.85
C ARG A 94 -7.60 9.36 10.71
N PHE A 95 -8.81 9.19 10.22
CA PHE A 95 -9.82 8.37 10.90
C PHE A 95 -10.58 7.51 9.89
N PHE A 96 -11.03 6.34 10.33
CA PHE A 96 -11.87 5.46 9.52
C PHE A 96 -13.30 6.00 9.50
N LYS A 97 -13.85 6.17 8.30
CA LYS A 97 -15.19 6.76 8.15
C LYS A 97 -16.31 5.86 8.66
N SER A 98 -16.12 4.54 8.66
CA SER A 98 -17.17 3.60 9.07
C SER A 98 -17.44 3.63 10.58
N ASN A 99 -16.41 3.80 11.42
CA ASN A 99 -16.58 3.75 12.86
C ASN A 99 -15.97 4.95 13.59
N GLY A 100 -15.37 5.89 12.89
CA GLY A 100 -14.77 7.09 13.49
C GLY A 100 -13.48 6.87 14.25
N GLU A 101 -12.93 5.66 14.24
CA GLU A 101 -11.68 5.34 14.94
C GLU A 101 -10.50 6.05 14.29
N VAL A 102 -9.60 6.59 15.13
CA VAL A 102 -8.39 7.27 14.65
C VAL A 102 -7.38 6.22 14.19
N VAL A 103 -6.83 6.44 12.99
CA VAL A 103 -5.79 5.57 12.42
C VAL A 103 -4.44 5.85 13.07
N ASP A 104 -4.13 7.16 13.23
CA ASP A 104 -2.88 7.62 13.82
C ASP A 104 -3.09 7.90 15.31
N VAL A 105 -2.35 7.24 16.11
CA VAL A 105 -2.41 7.40 17.58
C VAL A 105 -1.24 8.23 18.08
#